data_203e043349c0ef56d9cb10c92ef69ec5
#
_entry.id   203e043349c0ef56d9cb10c92ef69ec5
#
_cell.length_a   1.000
_cell.length_b   1.000
_cell.length_c   1.000
_cell.angle_alpha   90.00
_cell.angle_beta   90.00
_cell.angle_gamma   90.00
#
_symmetry.space_group_name_H-M   'P 1'
#
loop_
_entity.id
_entity.type
_entity.pdbx_description
1 polymer ?
#
loop_
_entity_poly.entity_id
_entity_poly.type
_entity_poly.pdbx_seq_one_letter_code
_entity_poly.pdbx_strand_id
1 'polypeptide(L)'
;DVLALFQGANIDINQSGAALLELKATASASMMGDLRWTYFIIALVCCAVAVPLFFLGFKNTTERNITTENPPSLGHNLKLLFKNKPLMLIVLSGIGGAARMLFTYTGGLYFAKYIMNREAMYALFTMAIVPGGLIASLLVPWCTKKFGKKNTYIWSHVVGGVAMLVAFIVGIAADRGNYTSTATTVVLLIALVIAGIPSGFGNIITYAMIGDTVEYLELKTGERAEGICFAMQTLINKIGM
;
A
#
# COMPACT_ATOMS: atom_id res chain seq x y z
N ASP A 1 -33.93 3.29 -4.41
CA ASP A 1 -34.44 4.56 -4.97
C ASP A 1 -35.12 5.40 -3.90
N VAL A 2 -34.28 6.07 -3.09
CA VAL A 2 -34.75 6.98 -2.01
C VAL A 2 -35.50 8.20 -2.62
N LEU A 3 -35.16 8.60 -3.83
CA LEU A 3 -35.82 9.70 -4.56
C LEU A 3 -37.27 9.37 -4.97
N ALA A 4 -37.59 8.12 -5.25
CA ALA A 4 -38.95 7.70 -5.60
C ALA A 4 -39.92 7.74 -4.40
N LEU A 5 -39.39 7.53 -3.19
CA LEU A 5 -40.15 7.67 -1.92
C LEU A 5 -40.53 9.12 -1.61
N PHE A 6 -39.73 10.09 -2.06
CA PHE A 6 -39.98 11.51 -1.82
C PHE A 6 -40.91 12.18 -2.84
N GLN A 7 -41.13 11.60 -4.02
CA GLN A 7 -42.01 12.16 -5.07
C GLN A 7 -43.50 11.92 -4.85
N GLY A 8 -43.86 11.06 -3.89
CA GLY A 8 -45.28 10.71 -3.63
C GLY A 8 -45.89 11.31 -2.34
N ALA A 9 -45.11 11.98 -1.52
CA ALA A 9 -45.59 12.54 -0.25
C ALA A 9 -45.48 14.06 -0.26
N ASN A 10 -46.59 14.74 -0.05
CA ASN A 10 -46.69 16.19 0.19
C ASN A 10 -46.07 16.47 1.58
N ILE A 11 -44.75 16.55 1.68
CA ILE A 11 -44.06 16.69 2.94
C ILE A 11 -43.62 18.14 3.13
N ASP A 12 -44.08 18.72 4.24
CA ASP A 12 -43.69 20.07 4.70
C ASP A 12 -42.18 20.11 4.96
N ILE A 13 -41.47 21.04 4.32
CA ILE A 13 -40.01 21.12 4.27
C ILE A 13 -39.35 21.22 5.66
N ASN A 14 -40.06 21.75 6.67
CA ASN A 14 -39.56 21.87 8.04
C ASN A 14 -39.69 20.59 8.88
N GLN A 15 -40.65 19.72 8.59
CA GLN A 15 -40.76 18.38 9.22
C GLN A 15 -39.87 17.34 8.52
N SER A 16 -39.54 17.57 7.25
CA SER A 16 -38.72 16.63 6.49
C SER A 16 -37.27 16.56 6.94
N GLY A 17 -36.72 17.64 7.54
CA GLY A 17 -35.32 17.67 8.00
C GLY A 17 -35.06 16.71 9.18
N ALA A 18 -35.97 16.69 10.17
CA ALA A 18 -35.85 15.81 11.34
C ALA A 18 -36.10 14.35 10.96
N ALA A 19 -37.13 14.08 10.14
CA ALA A 19 -37.45 12.73 9.64
C ALA A 19 -36.32 12.18 8.74
N LEU A 20 -35.66 13.05 7.95
CA LEU A 20 -34.52 12.66 7.11
C LEU A 20 -33.26 12.35 7.94
N LEU A 21 -33.06 13.06 9.06
CA LEU A 21 -31.99 12.78 10.04
C LEU A 21 -32.24 11.47 10.77
N GLU A 22 -33.48 11.20 11.18
CA GLU A 22 -33.84 9.91 11.81
C GLU A 22 -33.72 8.74 10.84
N LEU A 23 -34.16 8.89 9.58
CA LEU A 23 -34.01 7.87 8.54
C LEU A 23 -32.54 7.62 8.21
N LYS A 24 -31.70 8.63 8.16
CA LYS A 24 -30.25 8.49 8.03
C LYS A 24 -29.64 7.80 9.26
N ALA A 25 -30.08 8.14 10.44
CA ALA A 25 -29.55 7.54 11.68
C ALA A 25 -29.96 6.04 11.78
N THR A 26 -31.20 5.70 11.45
CA THR A 26 -31.67 4.29 11.46
C THR A 26 -31.04 3.47 10.31
N ALA A 27 -30.92 4.03 9.12
CA ALA A 27 -30.24 3.38 8.00
C ALA A 27 -28.74 3.18 8.28
N SER A 28 -28.08 4.15 8.90
CA SER A 28 -26.67 4.02 9.29
C SER A 28 -26.47 3.03 10.44
N ALA A 29 -27.40 2.91 11.36
CA ALA A 29 -27.34 1.94 12.45
C ALA A 29 -27.56 0.50 11.96
N SER A 30 -28.50 0.27 11.04
CA SER A 30 -28.71 -1.05 10.40
C SER A 30 -27.50 -1.45 9.54
N MET A 31 -26.98 -0.55 8.73
CA MET A 31 -25.76 -0.80 7.94
C MET A 31 -24.54 -1.08 8.84
N MET A 32 -24.40 -0.41 10.00
CA MET A 32 -23.31 -0.71 10.94
C MET A 32 -23.47 -2.09 11.58
N GLY A 33 -24.69 -2.54 11.84
CA GLY A 33 -24.95 -3.89 12.32
C GLY A 33 -24.51 -4.95 11.30
N ASP A 34 -24.91 -4.80 10.04
CA ASP A 34 -24.57 -5.71 8.95
C ASP A 34 -23.07 -5.69 8.64
N LEU A 35 -22.42 -4.52 8.66
CA LEU A 35 -20.98 -4.37 8.48
C LEU A 35 -20.20 -5.08 9.63
N ARG A 36 -20.67 -4.98 10.87
CA ARG A 36 -20.03 -5.65 12.01
C ARG A 36 -19.97 -7.17 11.82
N TRP A 37 -21.08 -7.79 11.43
CA TRP A 37 -21.13 -9.21 11.14
C TRP A 37 -20.29 -9.59 9.90
N THR A 38 -20.33 -8.79 8.87
CA THR A 38 -19.51 -9.00 7.66
C THR A 38 -18.02 -9.00 7.98
N TYR A 39 -17.55 -7.99 8.73
CA TYR A 39 -16.13 -7.93 9.15
C TYR A 39 -15.77 -9.09 10.08
N PHE A 40 -16.67 -9.47 11.00
CA PHE A 40 -16.44 -10.60 11.90
C PHE A 40 -16.30 -11.92 11.13
N ILE A 41 -17.19 -12.19 10.18
CA ILE A 41 -17.13 -13.41 9.36
C ILE A 41 -15.86 -13.42 8.49
N ILE A 42 -15.52 -12.30 7.83
CA ILE A 42 -14.29 -12.20 7.04
C ILE A 42 -13.07 -12.46 7.92
N ALA A 43 -12.98 -11.82 9.08
CA ALA A 43 -11.88 -12.04 10.02
C ALA A 43 -11.78 -13.50 10.48
N LEU A 44 -12.91 -14.13 10.79
CA LEU A 44 -12.98 -15.53 11.21
C LEU A 44 -12.50 -16.47 10.09
N VAL A 45 -12.94 -16.25 8.86
CA VAL A 45 -12.52 -17.04 7.70
C VAL A 45 -11.01 -16.85 7.46
N CYS A 46 -10.51 -15.60 7.50
CA CYS A 46 -9.08 -15.34 7.34
C CYS A 46 -8.26 -16.02 8.43
N CYS A 47 -8.68 -15.97 9.68
CA CYS A 47 -8.01 -16.66 10.80
C CYS A 47 -8.06 -18.19 10.64
N ALA A 48 -9.21 -18.73 10.25
CA ALA A 48 -9.39 -20.18 10.05
C ALA A 48 -8.46 -20.74 8.95
N VAL A 49 -8.12 -19.94 7.95
CA VAL A 49 -7.18 -20.30 6.88
C VAL A 49 -5.73 -20.01 7.31
N ALA A 50 -5.47 -18.86 7.90
CA ALA A 50 -4.11 -18.44 8.24
C ALA A 50 -3.47 -19.30 9.32
N VAL A 51 -4.19 -19.64 10.40
CA VAL A 51 -3.64 -20.41 11.53
C VAL A 51 -3.13 -21.80 11.09
N PRO A 52 -3.90 -22.62 10.34
CA PRO A 52 -3.37 -23.89 9.84
C PRO A 52 -2.18 -23.74 8.90
N LEU A 53 -2.18 -22.72 8.03
CA LEU A 53 -1.06 -22.48 7.12
C LEU A 53 0.23 -22.10 7.88
N PHE A 54 0.12 -21.26 8.91
CA PHE A 54 1.26 -20.95 9.79
C PHE A 54 1.75 -22.17 10.55
N PHE A 55 0.83 -23.00 11.06
CA PHE A 55 1.19 -24.25 11.75
C PHE A 55 1.91 -25.24 10.82
N LEU A 56 1.43 -25.38 9.58
CA LEU A 56 2.11 -26.21 8.57
C LEU A 56 3.50 -25.64 8.23
N GLY A 57 3.63 -24.33 8.11
CA GLY A 57 4.92 -23.68 7.92
C GLY A 57 5.87 -23.97 9.08
N PHE A 58 5.42 -23.80 10.31
CA PHE A 58 6.20 -24.10 11.51
C PHE A 58 6.64 -25.57 11.57
N LYS A 59 5.72 -26.50 11.34
CA LYS A 59 6.02 -27.95 11.40
C LYS A 59 7.03 -28.39 10.35
N ASN A 60 7.02 -27.77 9.17
CA ASN A 60 7.89 -28.15 8.04
C ASN A 60 9.21 -27.37 8.01
N THR A 61 9.39 -26.39 8.88
CA THR A 61 10.62 -25.60 8.97
C THR A 61 11.52 -26.15 10.07
N THR A 62 12.71 -26.59 9.69
CA THR A 62 13.75 -27.04 10.64
C THR A 62 14.92 -26.05 10.59
N GLU A 63 15.30 -25.49 11.72
CA GLU A 63 16.52 -24.70 11.85
C GLU A 63 17.73 -25.62 11.72
N ARG A 64 18.53 -25.42 10.67
CA ARG A 64 19.72 -26.22 10.41
C ARG A 64 20.99 -25.63 11.02
N ASN A 65 21.05 -24.30 11.20
CA ASN A 65 22.18 -23.58 11.74
C ASN A 65 21.75 -22.84 13.02
N ILE A 66 21.84 -23.53 14.15
CA ILE A 66 21.67 -22.91 15.46
C ILE A 66 23.05 -22.42 15.88
N THR A 67 23.30 -21.12 15.78
CA THR A 67 24.48 -20.48 16.40
C THR A 67 24.28 -20.44 17.90
N THR A 68 25.11 -21.16 18.62
CA THR A 68 25.16 -21.20 20.10
C THR A 68 25.85 -19.97 20.70
N GLU A 69 26.29 -19.03 19.87
CA GLU A 69 26.92 -17.78 20.34
C GLU A 69 25.88 -16.81 20.93
N ASN A 70 26.29 -16.13 22.01
CA ASN A 70 25.46 -15.10 22.62
C ASN A 70 25.09 -14.02 21.59
N PRO A 71 23.79 -13.68 21.44
CA PRO A 71 23.38 -12.68 20.48
C PRO A 71 24.09 -11.34 20.76
N PRO A 72 24.62 -10.67 19.74
CA PRO A 72 25.30 -9.40 19.91
C PRO A 72 24.35 -8.36 20.52
N SER A 73 24.88 -7.47 21.36
CA SER A 73 24.10 -6.44 22.04
C SER A 73 23.38 -5.52 21.04
N LEU A 74 22.23 -4.97 21.42
CA LEU A 74 21.46 -4.03 20.58
C LEU A 74 22.32 -2.83 20.13
N GLY A 75 23.18 -2.30 21.01
CA GLY A 75 24.09 -1.19 20.67
C GLY A 75 25.12 -1.57 19.61
N HIS A 76 25.64 -2.78 19.66
CA HIS A 76 26.56 -3.31 18.65
C HIS A 76 25.86 -3.45 17.30
N ASN A 77 24.67 -4.05 17.28
CA ASN A 77 23.86 -4.22 16.09
C ASN A 77 23.49 -2.86 15.44
N LEU A 78 23.13 -1.86 16.22
CA LEU A 78 22.88 -0.51 15.70
C LEU A 78 24.14 0.11 15.09
N LYS A 79 25.32 -0.08 15.71
CA LYS A 79 26.58 0.40 15.15
C LYS A 79 26.93 -0.26 13.82
N LEU A 80 26.68 -1.56 13.68
CA LEU A 80 26.83 -2.29 12.42
C LEU A 80 25.89 -1.75 11.34
N LEU A 81 24.65 -1.47 11.70
CA LEU A 81 23.66 -0.90 10.80
C LEU A 81 24.12 0.43 10.19
N PHE A 82 24.62 1.37 11.01
CA PHE A 82 25.12 2.66 10.52
C PHE A 82 26.42 2.52 9.69
N LYS A 83 27.19 1.45 9.86
CA LYS A 83 28.32 1.15 8.99
C LYS A 83 27.91 0.65 7.61
N ASN A 84 26.67 0.15 7.45
CA ASN A 84 26.12 -0.37 6.22
C ASN A 84 25.52 0.76 5.37
N LYS A 85 26.37 1.52 4.68
CA LYS A 85 25.92 2.65 3.84
C LYS A 85 24.87 2.28 2.79
N PRO A 86 25.04 1.18 2.02
CA PRO A 86 24.01 0.79 1.05
C PRO A 86 22.64 0.55 1.70
N LEU A 87 22.60 -0.10 2.85
CA LEU A 87 21.36 -0.33 3.59
C LEU A 87 20.70 0.99 4.01
N MET A 88 21.47 1.95 4.51
CA MET A 88 20.95 3.26 4.90
C MET A 88 20.31 4.01 3.72
N LEU A 89 20.86 3.87 2.52
CA LEU A 89 20.26 4.46 1.31
C LEU A 89 18.95 3.77 0.93
N ILE A 90 18.87 2.44 1.08
CA ILE A 90 17.62 1.69 0.86
C ILE A 90 16.56 2.11 1.88
N VAL A 91 16.95 2.27 3.15
CA VAL A 91 16.09 2.75 4.24
C VAL A 91 15.51 4.13 3.90
N LEU A 92 16.36 5.08 3.52
CA LEU A 92 15.94 6.43 3.15
C LEU A 92 14.98 6.43 1.95
N SER A 93 15.28 5.62 0.92
CA SER A 93 14.40 5.43 -0.23
C SER A 93 13.07 4.81 0.18
N GLY A 94 13.08 3.86 1.12
CA GLY A 94 11.88 3.20 1.65
C GLY A 94 10.95 4.17 2.38
N ILE A 95 11.49 5.12 3.15
CA ILE A 95 10.72 6.19 3.80
C ILE A 95 9.99 7.04 2.76
N GLY A 96 10.68 7.44 1.68
CA GLY A 96 10.06 8.16 0.56
C GLY A 96 8.95 7.35 -0.12
N GLY A 97 9.16 6.04 -0.30
CA GLY A 97 8.18 5.11 -0.84
C GLY A 97 6.94 4.98 0.05
N ALA A 98 7.13 4.89 1.36
CA ALA A 98 6.05 4.83 2.35
C ALA A 98 5.23 6.13 2.38
N ALA A 99 5.88 7.29 2.34
CA ALA A 99 5.20 8.59 2.23
C ALA A 99 4.35 8.67 0.95
N ARG A 100 4.89 8.24 -0.19
CA ARG A 100 4.13 8.16 -1.45
C ARG A 100 2.88 7.29 -1.30
N MET A 101 3.00 6.14 -0.66
CA MET A 101 1.88 5.22 -0.47
C MET A 101 0.78 5.84 0.42
N LEU A 102 1.17 6.48 1.52
CA LEU A 102 0.25 7.21 2.40
C LEU A 102 -0.53 8.28 1.64
N PHE A 103 0.17 9.13 0.88
CA PHE A 103 -0.49 10.18 0.08
C PHE A 103 -1.38 9.59 -1.01
N THR A 104 -1.01 8.48 -1.65
CA THR A 104 -1.82 7.86 -2.70
C THR A 104 -3.12 7.29 -2.14
N TYR A 105 -3.07 6.55 -1.05
CA TYR A 105 -4.27 5.93 -0.47
C TYR A 105 -5.12 6.94 0.30
N THR A 106 -4.54 7.68 1.24
CA THR A 106 -5.28 8.64 2.05
C THR A 106 -5.73 9.85 1.20
N GLY A 107 -4.82 10.42 0.40
CA GLY A 107 -5.14 11.51 -0.52
C GLY A 107 -6.17 11.12 -1.57
N GLY A 108 -6.09 9.90 -2.11
CA GLY A 108 -7.08 9.34 -3.04
C GLY A 108 -8.49 9.27 -2.45
N LEU A 109 -8.61 8.89 -1.17
CA LEU A 109 -9.90 8.89 -0.47
C LEU A 109 -10.48 10.30 -0.36
N TYR A 110 -9.68 11.27 0.08
CA TYR A 110 -10.12 12.67 0.18
C TYR A 110 -10.48 13.25 -1.19
N PHE A 111 -9.71 12.94 -2.22
CA PHE A 111 -10.00 13.38 -3.59
C PHE A 111 -11.35 12.81 -4.08
N ALA A 112 -11.59 11.52 -3.93
CA ALA A 112 -12.84 10.89 -4.33
C ALA A 112 -14.05 11.44 -3.54
N LYS A 113 -13.88 11.65 -2.22
CA LYS A 113 -14.95 12.09 -1.33
C LYS A 113 -15.30 13.57 -1.49
N TYR A 114 -14.31 14.45 -1.46
CA TYR A 114 -14.54 15.91 -1.34
C TYR A 114 -14.44 16.66 -2.68
N ILE A 115 -13.69 16.13 -3.64
CA ILE A 115 -13.52 16.78 -4.94
C ILE A 115 -14.46 16.19 -5.98
N MET A 116 -14.50 14.85 -6.07
CA MET A 116 -15.39 14.17 -7.03
C MET A 116 -16.81 13.97 -6.49
N ASN A 117 -17.05 14.12 -5.19
CA ASN A 117 -18.31 13.80 -4.50
C ASN A 117 -18.84 12.37 -4.81
N ARG A 118 -17.92 11.41 -5.03
CA ARG A 118 -18.22 10.01 -5.36
C ARG A 118 -17.28 9.08 -4.60
N GLU A 119 -17.66 8.70 -3.39
CA GLU A 119 -16.85 7.81 -2.55
C GLU A 119 -16.57 6.44 -3.23
N ALA A 120 -17.50 5.93 -4.04
CA ALA A 120 -17.33 4.69 -4.78
C ALA A 120 -16.13 4.72 -5.77
N MET A 121 -15.71 5.90 -6.24
CA MET A 121 -14.55 6.04 -7.12
C MET A 121 -13.24 5.67 -6.40
N TYR A 122 -13.19 5.77 -5.07
CA TYR A 122 -12.02 5.36 -4.30
C TYR A 122 -11.72 3.86 -4.45
N ALA A 123 -12.75 3.02 -4.47
CA ALA A 123 -12.58 1.59 -4.71
C ALA A 123 -11.98 1.32 -6.10
N LEU A 124 -12.42 2.04 -7.13
CA LEU A 124 -11.85 1.93 -8.47
C LEU A 124 -10.40 2.41 -8.53
N PHE A 125 -10.06 3.49 -7.82
CA PHE A 125 -8.69 4.01 -7.75
C PHE A 125 -7.74 3.03 -7.07
N THR A 126 -8.14 2.44 -5.95
CA THR A 126 -7.34 1.43 -5.26
C THR A 126 -7.19 0.16 -6.08
N MET A 127 -8.24 -0.29 -6.75
CA MET A 127 -8.20 -1.44 -7.65
C MET A 127 -7.33 -1.18 -8.89
N ALA A 128 -7.28 0.05 -9.42
CA ALA A 128 -6.48 0.38 -10.59
C ALA A 128 -4.97 0.24 -10.35
N ILE A 129 -4.50 0.41 -9.12
CA ILE A 129 -3.08 0.26 -8.76
C ILE A 129 -2.63 -1.21 -8.83
N VAL A 130 -3.52 -2.15 -8.53
CA VAL A 130 -3.21 -3.58 -8.40
C VAL A 130 -2.66 -4.19 -9.69
N PRO A 131 -3.27 -4.04 -10.88
CA PRO A 131 -2.75 -4.63 -12.11
C PRO A 131 -1.32 -4.19 -12.43
N GLY A 132 -1.01 -2.89 -12.25
CA GLY A 132 0.34 -2.38 -12.46
C GLY A 132 1.37 -3.05 -11.55
N GLY A 133 1.03 -3.22 -10.27
CA GLY A 133 1.87 -3.91 -9.30
C GLY A 133 2.06 -5.40 -9.63
N LEU A 134 1.00 -6.10 -10.02
CA LEU A 134 1.07 -7.52 -10.40
C LEU A 134 1.93 -7.74 -11.64
N ILE A 135 1.70 -6.98 -12.72
CA ILE A 135 2.50 -7.06 -13.95
C ILE A 135 3.98 -6.78 -13.64
N ALA A 136 4.25 -5.73 -12.86
CA ALA A 136 5.61 -5.40 -12.46
C ALA A 136 6.26 -6.53 -11.66
N SER A 137 5.55 -7.14 -10.71
CA SER A 137 6.06 -8.26 -9.91
C SER A 137 6.45 -9.46 -10.77
N LEU A 138 5.65 -9.80 -11.78
CA LEU A 138 5.96 -10.87 -12.73
C LEU A 138 7.18 -10.56 -13.60
N LEU A 139 7.41 -9.30 -13.90
CA LEU A 139 8.54 -8.84 -14.73
C LEU A 139 9.85 -8.69 -13.95
N VAL A 140 9.83 -8.75 -12.60
CA VAL A 140 11.04 -8.59 -11.76
C VAL A 140 12.20 -9.47 -12.21
N PRO A 141 12.05 -10.81 -12.40
CA PRO A 141 13.18 -11.65 -12.76
C PRO A 141 13.82 -11.29 -14.08
N TRP A 142 13.00 -10.93 -15.08
CA TRP A 142 13.47 -10.52 -16.40
C TRP A 142 14.17 -9.16 -16.37
N CYS A 143 13.57 -8.16 -15.75
CA CYS A 143 14.10 -6.81 -15.65
C CYS A 143 15.41 -6.78 -14.85
N THR A 144 15.46 -7.48 -13.70
CA THR A 144 16.64 -7.50 -12.85
C THR A 144 17.81 -8.24 -13.51
N LYS A 145 17.53 -9.28 -14.30
CA LYS A 145 18.56 -9.99 -15.06
C LYS A 145 19.13 -9.11 -16.18
N LYS A 146 18.30 -8.30 -16.84
CA LYS A 146 18.72 -7.47 -18.00
C LYS A 146 19.34 -6.14 -17.57
N PHE A 147 18.79 -5.45 -16.59
CA PHE A 147 19.17 -4.07 -16.20
C PHE A 147 19.84 -4.00 -14.83
N GLY A 148 19.85 -5.09 -14.06
CA GLY A 148 20.31 -5.12 -12.69
C GLY A 148 19.25 -4.59 -11.69
N LYS A 149 19.38 -5.00 -10.42
CA LYS A 149 18.44 -4.66 -9.34
C LYS A 149 18.31 -3.14 -9.16
N LYS A 150 19.44 -2.44 -9.03
CA LYS A 150 19.50 -0.99 -8.79
C LYS A 150 18.79 -0.19 -9.90
N ASN A 151 19.12 -0.45 -11.15
CA ASN A 151 18.56 0.32 -12.26
C ASN A 151 17.07 0.05 -12.44
N THR A 152 16.64 -1.21 -12.32
CA THR A 152 15.22 -1.57 -12.37
C THR A 152 14.44 -0.86 -11.26
N TYR A 153 14.98 -0.81 -10.05
CA TYR A 153 14.37 -0.10 -8.93
C TYR A 153 14.22 1.40 -9.22
N ILE A 154 15.28 2.07 -9.65
CA ILE A 154 15.27 3.51 -9.95
C ILE A 154 14.28 3.82 -11.06
N TRP A 155 14.35 3.12 -12.19
CA TRP A 155 13.48 3.38 -13.34
C TRP A 155 12.01 3.13 -13.02
N SER A 156 11.69 2.10 -12.23
CA SER A 156 10.31 1.85 -11.82
C SER A 156 9.74 3.04 -11.02
N HIS A 157 10.53 3.61 -10.11
CA HIS A 157 10.11 4.77 -9.31
C HIS A 157 10.01 6.06 -10.14
N VAL A 158 10.89 6.25 -11.12
CA VAL A 158 10.80 7.38 -12.07
C VAL A 158 9.51 7.28 -12.89
N VAL A 159 9.22 6.11 -13.45
CA VAL A 159 7.99 5.88 -14.22
C VAL A 159 6.73 6.11 -13.38
N GLY A 160 6.70 5.57 -12.17
CA GLY A 160 5.59 5.81 -11.25
C GLY A 160 5.46 7.27 -10.81
N GLY A 161 6.58 7.96 -10.62
CA GLY A 161 6.60 9.39 -10.29
C GLY A 161 6.04 10.24 -11.43
N VAL A 162 6.44 9.96 -12.68
CA VAL A 162 5.89 10.63 -13.87
C VAL A 162 4.38 10.38 -13.98
N ALA A 163 3.93 9.15 -13.76
CA ALA A 163 2.50 8.83 -13.80
C ALA A 163 1.69 9.60 -12.74
N MET A 164 2.23 9.73 -11.52
CA MET A 164 1.60 10.54 -10.46
C MET A 164 1.62 12.03 -10.79
N LEU A 165 2.68 12.53 -11.43
CA LEU A 165 2.73 13.91 -11.91
C LEU A 165 1.66 14.18 -12.98
N VAL A 166 1.47 13.25 -13.92
CA VAL A 166 0.39 13.33 -14.92
C VAL A 166 -0.98 13.33 -14.24
N ALA A 167 -1.21 12.42 -13.27
CA ALA A 167 -2.46 12.40 -12.51
C ALA A 167 -2.71 13.74 -11.77
N PHE A 168 -1.67 14.33 -11.19
CA PHE A 168 -1.73 15.63 -10.52
C PHE A 168 -2.07 16.77 -11.48
N ILE A 169 -1.40 16.84 -12.64
CA ILE A 169 -1.66 17.87 -13.66
C ILE A 169 -3.09 17.74 -14.18
N VAL A 170 -3.56 16.53 -14.47
CA VAL A 170 -4.95 16.27 -14.91
C VAL A 170 -5.93 16.66 -13.82
N GLY A 171 -5.62 16.38 -12.56
CA GLY A 171 -6.43 16.78 -11.42
C GLY A 171 -6.54 18.30 -11.24
N ILE A 172 -5.49 19.06 -11.53
CA ILE A 172 -5.52 20.53 -11.48
C ILE A 172 -6.19 21.13 -12.72
N ALA A 173 -5.89 20.58 -13.90
CA ALA A 173 -6.39 21.10 -15.18
C ALA A 173 -7.88 20.80 -15.39
N ALA A 174 -8.43 19.80 -14.72
CA ALA A 174 -9.86 19.51 -14.80
C ALA A 174 -10.63 20.56 -14.01
N ASP A 175 -11.48 21.34 -14.71
CA ASP A 175 -12.44 22.23 -14.05
C ASP A 175 -13.34 21.46 -13.09
N ARG A 176 -13.76 22.12 -12.00
CA ARG A 176 -14.57 21.50 -10.93
C ARG A 176 -15.82 20.76 -11.45
N GLY A 177 -16.35 21.18 -12.61
CA GLY A 177 -17.45 20.48 -13.30
C GLY A 177 -17.03 19.24 -14.11
N ASN A 178 -15.75 19.08 -14.44
CA ASN A 178 -15.24 18.04 -15.35
C ASN A 178 -14.56 16.85 -14.63
N TYR A 179 -14.44 16.87 -13.29
CA TYR A 179 -13.86 15.72 -12.55
C TYR A 179 -14.62 14.41 -12.74
N THR A 180 -15.90 14.49 -13.13
CA THR A 180 -16.75 13.33 -13.41
C THR A 180 -16.78 12.94 -14.88
N SER A 181 -16.06 13.66 -15.73
CA SER A 181 -15.91 13.33 -17.14
C SER A 181 -15.28 11.94 -17.31
N THR A 182 -15.80 11.15 -18.23
CA THR A 182 -15.28 9.81 -18.55
C THR A 182 -13.81 9.90 -18.98
N ALA A 183 -13.44 10.91 -19.76
CA ALA A 183 -12.08 11.10 -20.23
C ALA A 183 -11.11 11.34 -19.06
N THR A 184 -11.43 12.24 -18.13
CA THR A 184 -10.62 12.52 -16.94
C THR A 184 -10.47 11.27 -16.07
N THR A 185 -11.56 10.55 -15.84
CA THR A 185 -11.56 9.31 -15.06
C THR A 185 -10.66 8.25 -15.69
N VAL A 186 -10.76 8.03 -17.00
CA VAL A 186 -9.92 7.05 -17.72
C VAL A 186 -8.44 7.40 -17.63
N VAL A 187 -8.07 8.67 -17.83
CA VAL A 187 -6.67 9.11 -17.74
C VAL A 187 -6.15 8.91 -16.31
N LEU A 188 -6.93 9.25 -15.28
CA LEU A 188 -6.56 9.01 -13.88
C LEU A 188 -6.37 7.52 -13.59
N LEU A 189 -7.26 6.65 -14.06
CA LEU A 189 -7.15 5.20 -13.88
C LEU A 189 -5.90 4.63 -14.56
N ILE A 190 -5.61 5.04 -15.79
CA ILE A 190 -4.38 4.63 -16.50
C ILE A 190 -3.13 5.09 -15.74
N ALA A 191 -3.11 6.35 -15.30
CA ALA A 191 -2.01 6.88 -14.51
C ALA A 191 -1.81 6.09 -13.20
N LEU A 192 -2.89 5.68 -12.53
CA LEU A 192 -2.85 4.88 -11.31
C LEU A 192 -2.35 3.44 -11.56
N VAL A 193 -2.72 2.82 -12.68
CA VAL A 193 -2.16 1.51 -13.10
C VAL A 193 -0.64 1.62 -13.23
N ILE A 194 -0.16 2.65 -13.94
CA ILE A 194 1.28 2.88 -14.11
C ILE A 194 1.95 3.22 -12.76
N ALA A 195 1.29 4.01 -11.91
CA ALA A 195 1.77 4.32 -10.57
C ALA A 195 1.84 3.09 -9.63
N GLY A 196 1.18 2.00 -9.98
CA GLY A 196 1.29 0.71 -9.30
C GLY A 196 2.62 -0.03 -9.57
N ILE A 197 3.28 0.26 -10.69
CA ILE A 197 4.53 -0.42 -11.10
C ILE A 197 5.62 -0.36 -10.02
N PRO A 198 5.94 0.78 -9.40
CA PRO A 198 6.94 0.85 -8.33
C PRO A 198 6.63 -0.06 -7.14
N SER A 199 5.37 -0.27 -6.84
CA SER A 199 4.96 -1.13 -5.72
C SER A 199 5.29 -2.60 -6.00
N GLY A 200 5.06 -3.08 -7.23
CA GLY A 200 5.40 -4.45 -7.63
C GLY A 200 6.91 -4.70 -7.63
N PHE A 201 7.68 -3.83 -8.27
CA PHE A 201 9.15 -3.93 -8.27
C PHE A 201 9.72 -3.73 -6.86
N GLY A 202 9.24 -2.72 -6.12
CA GLY A 202 9.75 -2.36 -4.82
C GLY A 202 9.58 -3.48 -3.78
N ASN A 203 8.45 -4.14 -3.75
CA ASN A 203 8.19 -5.23 -2.80
C ASN A 203 9.15 -6.41 -2.93
N ILE A 204 9.65 -6.69 -4.14
CA ILE A 204 10.54 -7.84 -4.38
C ILE A 204 12.01 -7.40 -4.39
N ILE A 205 12.33 -6.34 -5.14
CA ILE A 205 13.72 -5.91 -5.34
C ILE A 205 14.32 -5.38 -4.03
N THR A 206 13.55 -4.71 -3.20
CA THR A 206 14.05 -4.17 -1.93
C THR A 206 14.57 -5.28 -1.02
N TYR A 207 13.83 -6.39 -0.87
CA TYR A 207 14.30 -7.52 -0.07
C TYR A 207 15.55 -8.17 -0.66
N ALA A 208 15.62 -8.31 -1.99
CA ALA A 208 16.79 -8.83 -2.67
C ALA A 208 18.03 -7.90 -2.52
N MET A 209 17.82 -6.58 -2.51
CA MET A 209 18.89 -5.60 -2.26
C MET A 209 19.35 -5.58 -0.80
N ILE A 210 18.43 -5.79 0.15
CA ILE A 210 18.82 -5.93 1.57
C ILE A 210 19.71 -7.14 1.76
N GLY A 211 19.41 -8.28 1.12
CA GLY A 211 20.30 -9.45 1.12
C GLY A 211 21.71 -9.10 0.63
N ASP A 212 21.82 -8.38 -0.49
CA ASP A 212 23.13 -7.92 -1.00
C ASP A 212 23.85 -7.00 0.00
N THR A 213 23.11 -6.21 0.80
CA THR A 213 23.73 -5.33 1.83
C THR A 213 24.21 -6.10 3.04
N VAL A 214 23.64 -7.26 3.32
CA VAL A 214 24.15 -8.17 4.37
C VAL A 214 25.51 -8.71 3.97
N GLU A 215 25.66 -9.18 2.71
CA GLU A 215 26.96 -9.64 2.19
C GLU A 215 28.00 -8.53 2.17
N TYR A 216 27.60 -7.30 1.78
CA TYR A 216 28.47 -6.13 1.85
C TYR A 216 28.95 -5.84 3.27
N LEU A 217 28.06 -5.95 4.27
CA LEU A 217 28.42 -5.74 5.66
C LEU A 217 29.40 -6.80 6.17
N GLU A 218 29.15 -8.07 5.85
CA GLU A 218 29.99 -9.21 6.20
C GLU A 218 31.39 -9.05 5.61
N LEU A 219 31.53 -8.71 4.34
CA LEU A 219 32.80 -8.42 3.69
C LEU A 219 33.57 -7.27 4.35
N LYS A 220 32.85 -6.26 4.87
CA LYS A 220 33.46 -5.07 5.46
C LYS A 220 33.83 -5.21 6.93
N THR A 221 33.09 -5.98 7.69
CA THR A 221 33.22 -6.07 9.15
C THR A 221 33.60 -7.45 9.63
N GLY A 222 33.50 -8.47 8.80
CA GLY A 222 33.63 -9.88 9.18
C GLY A 222 32.44 -10.44 9.95
N GLU A 223 31.39 -9.61 10.16
CA GLU A 223 30.22 -10.00 10.95
C GLU A 223 28.97 -10.05 10.06
N ARG A 224 28.23 -11.14 10.16
CA ARG A 224 26.97 -11.32 9.44
C ARG A 224 25.78 -10.93 10.32
N ALA A 225 25.09 -9.85 9.96
CA ALA A 225 23.99 -9.29 10.75
C ALA A 225 22.67 -9.23 9.95
N GLU A 226 22.20 -10.39 9.50
CA GLU A 226 20.95 -10.52 8.68
C GLU A 226 19.74 -9.95 9.42
N GLY A 227 19.53 -10.40 10.66
CA GLY A 227 18.35 -10.06 11.44
C GLY A 227 18.11 -8.55 11.56
N ILE A 228 19.17 -7.79 11.86
CA ILE A 228 19.04 -6.33 12.01
C ILE A 228 18.82 -5.63 10.67
N CYS A 229 19.42 -6.12 9.58
CA CYS A 229 19.23 -5.55 8.24
C CYS A 229 17.77 -5.72 7.77
N PHE A 230 17.18 -6.90 7.95
CA PHE A 230 15.77 -7.13 7.61
C PHE A 230 14.80 -6.48 8.60
N ALA A 231 15.16 -6.35 9.87
CA ALA A 231 14.37 -5.61 10.86
C ALA A 231 14.19 -4.14 10.46
N MET A 232 15.19 -3.52 9.82
CA MET A 232 15.09 -2.15 9.32
C MET A 232 14.02 -1.99 8.23
N GLN A 233 13.84 -2.97 7.34
CA GLN A 233 12.76 -2.93 6.36
C GLN A 233 11.39 -2.98 7.04
N THR A 234 11.25 -3.82 8.06
CA THR A 234 10.02 -3.90 8.86
C THR A 234 9.75 -2.57 9.58
N LEU A 235 10.78 -1.94 10.14
CA LEU A 235 10.66 -0.63 10.77
C LEU A 235 10.19 0.45 9.78
N ILE A 236 10.77 0.50 8.57
CA ILE A 236 10.34 1.44 7.52
C ILE A 236 8.86 1.25 7.19
N ASN A 237 8.43 0.00 7.00
CA ASN A 237 7.03 -0.30 6.71
C ASN A 237 6.10 0.15 7.85
N LYS A 238 6.54 0.07 9.10
CA LYS A 238 5.75 0.53 10.26
C LYS A 238 5.71 2.04 10.41
N ILE A 239 6.81 2.74 10.08
CA ILE A 239 6.84 4.21 10.09
C ILE A 239 5.99 4.80 8.95
N GLY A 240 5.87 4.08 7.84
CA GLY A 240 5.12 4.53 6.66
C GLY A 240 3.61 4.22 6.70
N MET A 241 3.13 3.52 7.71
CA MET A 241 1.69 3.25 7.93
C MET A 241 1.08 4.27 8.89
#